data_3f78cd81fa8a148f6b4cb2f0ab87e7e6
#
_entry.id   3f78cd81fa8a148f6b4cb2f0ab87e7e6
#
_cell.length_a   1.000
_cell.length_b   1.000
_cell.length_c   1.000
_cell.angle_alpha   90.00
_cell.angle_beta   90.00
_cell.angle_gamma   90.00
#
_symmetry.space_group_name_H-M   'P 1'
#
loop_
_entity.id
_entity.type
_entity.pdbx_description
1 polymer ?
#
loop_
_entity_poly.entity_id
_entity_poly.type
_entity_poly.pdbx_seq_one_letter_code
_entity_poly.pdbx_strand_id
1 'polypeptide(L)'
;MVQMIGRMGGTLGAPFECFRGVYDIDWFQQDISHPVPNDDVDLQLVWLRAIELEGAKIDSHVLAEYWNTYICATLSEYGTGKNNFNMGIEPPLCGRMRNPNKDSNGAWIRSEIWACACAGNPQLAATYAYFDSSVDHADEGVYAAVFCAVIESAAFFEKDIRKLIEIGKSYIPEDCKIVC
;
A
#
# COMPACT_ATOMS: atom_id res chain seq x y z
N MET A 1 3.97 -9.65 14.45
CA MET A 1 3.69 -8.93 13.19
C MET A 1 2.55 -9.57 12.41
N VAL A 2 2.67 -10.83 11.93
CA VAL A 2 1.63 -11.53 11.15
C VAL A 2 0.24 -11.50 11.81
N GLN A 3 0.16 -11.64 13.13
CA GLN A 3 -1.12 -11.57 13.85
C GLN A 3 -1.76 -10.19 13.84
N MET A 4 -0.95 -9.13 13.76
CA MET A 4 -1.44 -7.75 13.72
C MET A 4 -2.06 -7.45 12.35
N ILE A 5 -1.37 -7.84 11.29
CA ILE A 5 -1.85 -7.66 9.92
C ILE A 5 -3.12 -8.50 9.65
N GLY A 6 -3.21 -9.70 10.22
CA GLY A 6 -4.40 -10.55 10.11
C GLY A 6 -5.66 -10.00 10.78
N ARG A 7 -5.53 -8.94 11.58
CA ARG A 7 -6.68 -8.27 12.20
C ARG A 7 -7.39 -7.28 11.28
N MET A 8 -6.75 -6.90 10.20
CA MET A 8 -7.38 -6.09 9.18
C MET A 8 -8.54 -6.86 8.51
N GLY A 9 -9.43 -6.16 7.91
CA GLY A 9 -10.52 -6.78 7.16
C GLY A 9 -11.61 -7.42 8.03
N GLY A 10 -11.86 -6.90 9.20
CA GLY A 10 -12.98 -7.29 10.03
C GLY A 10 -12.73 -8.47 10.97
N THR A 11 -11.53 -8.98 11.01
CA THR A 11 -11.12 -9.98 12.01
C THR A 11 -10.49 -9.34 13.23
N LEU A 12 -10.98 -8.17 13.58
CA LEU A 12 -10.58 -7.47 14.76
C LEU A 12 -10.99 -8.28 15.98
N GLY A 13 -10.09 -9.06 16.50
CA GLY A 13 -10.29 -9.75 17.77
C GLY A 13 -10.24 -8.74 18.92
N ALA A 14 -10.26 -9.23 20.15
CA ALA A 14 -9.90 -8.35 21.26
C ALA A 14 -8.62 -7.57 20.95
N PRO A 15 -8.53 -6.30 21.27
CA PRO A 15 -9.35 -5.54 22.20
C PRO A 15 -10.52 -4.73 21.59
N PHE A 16 -10.93 -5.00 20.37
CA PHE A 16 -12.02 -4.23 19.73
C PHE A 16 -13.38 -4.83 20.09
N GLU A 17 -14.28 -3.97 20.54
CA GLU A 17 -15.57 -4.43 21.04
C GLU A 17 -16.67 -4.44 19.99
N CYS A 18 -16.56 -3.61 18.98
CA CYS A 18 -17.69 -3.36 18.11
C CYS A 18 -17.28 -3.27 16.65
N PHE A 19 -17.93 -4.03 15.82
CA PHE A 19 -17.84 -3.96 14.38
C PHE A 19 -19.26 -4.09 13.81
N ARG A 20 -19.81 -2.99 13.31
CA ARG A 20 -21.19 -2.94 12.82
C ARG A 20 -21.26 -2.61 11.34
N GLY A 21 -21.12 -3.61 10.51
CA GLY A 21 -21.23 -3.42 9.08
C GLY A 21 -20.06 -2.62 8.47
N VAL A 22 -20.14 -2.41 7.18
CA VAL A 22 -19.05 -1.80 6.39
C VAL A 22 -18.94 -0.29 6.58
N TYR A 23 -20.05 0.37 6.90
CA TYR A 23 -20.13 1.84 6.93
C TYR A 23 -20.46 2.40 8.31
N ASP A 24 -20.75 1.54 9.28
CA ASP A 24 -21.12 1.91 10.61
C ASP A 24 -20.23 1.11 11.57
N ILE A 25 -19.00 1.57 11.70
CA ILE A 25 -18.00 0.94 12.53
C ILE A 25 -17.84 1.78 13.78
N ASP A 26 -18.45 1.33 14.86
CA ASP A 26 -18.12 1.78 16.19
C ASP A 26 -17.09 0.81 16.77
N TRP A 27 -15.87 1.21 16.77
CA TRP A 27 -14.83 0.43 17.42
C TRP A 27 -13.93 1.33 18.25
N PHE A 28 -13.59 0.83 19.40
CA PHE A 28 -12.69 1.51 20.30
C PHE A 28 -11.80 0.51 21.01
N GLN A 29 -10.65 0.97 21.37
CA GLN A 29 -9.68 0.20 22.10
C GLN A 29 -10.02 0.21 23.60
N GLN A 30 -10.08 -0.96 24.21
CA GLN A 30 -10.34 -1.08 25.65
C GLN A 30 -9.19 -0.54 26.50
N ASP A 31 -7.96 -0.77 26.09
CA ASP A 31 -6.76 -0.25 26.73
C ASP A 31 -6.09 0.77 25.82
N ILE A 32 -6.26 2.04 26.12
CA ILE A 32 -5.68 3.16 25.39
C ILE A 32 -4.20 3.42 25.72
N SER A 33 -3.63 2.73 26.70
CA SER A 33 -2.21 2.86 27.05
C SER A 33 -1.28 2.23 26.01
N HIS A 34 -1.82 1.32 25.19
CA HIS A 34 -1.07 0.64 24.15
C HIS A 34 -1.81 0.78 22.80
N PRO A 35 -1.39 1.72 21.94
CA PRO A 35 -2.02 1.88 20.65
C PRO A 35 -1.99 0.59 19.84
N VAL A 36 -3.11 0.28 19.18
CA VAL A 36 -3.23 -0.87 18.29
C VAL A 36 -2.93 -0.40 16.87
N PRO A 37 -1.97 -1.01 16.17
CA PRO A 37 -1.67 -0.65 14.80
C PRO A 37 -2.79 -1.05 13.84
N ASN A 38 -2.87 -0.35 12.73
CA ASN A 38 -3.75 -0.62 11.61
C ASN A 38 -2.93 -0.95 10.35
N ASP A 39 -3.60 -1.06 9.21
CA ASP A 39 -2.97 -1.38 7.93
C ASP A 39 -1.94 -0.36 7.48
N ASP A 40 -2.17 0.93 7.69
CA ASP A 40 -1.24 1.98 7.30
C ASP A 40 0.19 1.71 7.83
N VAL A 41 0.30 1.25 9.06
CA VAL A 41 1.58 0.98 9.70
C VAL A 41 2.03 -0.47 9.51
N ASP A 42 1.12 -1.43 9.64
CA ASP A 42 1.47 -2.85 9.58
C ASP A 42 2.03 -3.24 8.20
N LEU A 43 1.45 -2.71 7.12
CA LEU A 43 1.94 -2.96 5.77
C LEU A 43 3.33 -2.36 5.54
N GLN A 44 3.57 -1.15 6.03
CA GLN A 44 4.89 -0.53 5.94
C GLN A 44 5.97 -1.32 6.70
N LEU A 45 5.63 -1.96 7.82
CA LEU A 45 6.56 -2.82 8.54
C LEU A 45 6.92 -4.09 7.76
N VAL A 46 6.00 -4.64 6.97
CA VAL A 46 6.31 -5.74 6.05
C VAL A 46 7.27 -5.29 4.96
N TRP A 47 7.05 -4.10 4.38
CA TRP A 47 7.94 -3.55 3.36
C TRP A 47 9.31 -3.17 3.92
N LEU A 48 9.37 -2.61 5.12
CA LEU A 48 10.64 -2.37 5.80
C LEU A 48 11.43 -3.68 5.95
N ARG A 49 10.74 -4.77 6.29
CA ARG A 49 11.38 -6.08 6.36
C ARG A 49 11.88 -6.58 5.01
N ALA A 50 11.14 -6.34 3.93
CA ALA A 50 11.59 -6.65 2.58
C ALA A 50 12.85 -5.83 2.21
N ILE A 51 12.86 -4.53 2.51
CA ILE A 51 14.01 -3.65 2.28
C ILE A 51 15.25 -4.16 3.01
N GLU A 52 15.12 -4.55 4.28
CA GLU A 52 16.23 -5.07 5.10
C GLU A 52 16.83 -6.36 4.54
N LEU A 53 16.03 -7.26 4.01
CA LEU A 53 16.47 -8.57 3.58
C LEU A 53 16.88 -8.64 2.12
N GLU A 54 16.14 -7.97 1.24
CA GLU A 54 16.31 -8.09 -0.21
C GLU A 54 17.08 -6.90 -0.81
N GLY A 55 16.99 -5.73 -0.21
CA GLY A 55 17.68 -4.54 -0.69
C GLY A 55 17.33 -4.22 -2.15
N ALA A 56 18.36 -4.10 -2.99
CA ALA A 56 18.20 -3.77 -4.40
C ALA A 56 17.56 -4.86 -5.28
N LYS A 57 17.24 -6.03 -4.72
CA LYS A 57 16.58 -7.12 -5.45
C LYS A 57 15.06 -7.02 -5.43
N ILE A 58 14.51 -6.01 -4.76
CA ILE A 58 13.08 -5.80 -4.67
C ILE A 58 12.52 -5.50 -6.06
N ASP A 59 11.53 -6.30 -6.43
CA ASP A 59 10.63 -6.09 -7.56
C ASP A 59 9.20 -6.49 -7.16
N SER A 60 8.26 -6.39 -8.08
CA SER A 60 6.86 -6.70 -7.78
C SER A 60 6.61 -8.18 -7.47
N HIS A 61 7.41 -9.10 -8.02
CA HIS A 61 7.31 -10.52 -7.70
C HIS A 61 7.76 -10.78 -6.26
N VAL A 62 8.92 -10.26 -5.86
CA VAL A 62 9.42 -10.36 -4.48
C VAL A 62 8.41 -9.80 -3.49
N LEU A 63 7.83 -8.63 -3.77
CA LEU A 63 6.80 -8.04 -2.91
C LEU A 63 5.52 -8.88 -2.86
N ALA A 64 5.13 -9.52 -3.96
CA ALA A 64 3.99 -10.45 -3.96
C ALA A 64 4.25 -11.69 -3.10
N GLU A 65 5.49 -12.21 -3.05
CA GLU A 65 5.86 -13.30 -2.15
C GLU A 65 5.78 -12.87 -0.67
N TYR A 66 6.26 -11.65 -0.35
CA TYR A 66 6.11 -11.07 0.99
C TYR A 66 4.64 -10.86 1.34
N TRP A 67 3.84 -10.35 0.39
CA TRP A 67 2.39 -10.21 0.55
C TRP A 67 1.74 -11.54 0.87
N ASN A 68 2.05 -12.56 0.10
CA ASN A 68 1.49 -13.90 0.31
C ASN A 68 1.89 -14.50 1.66
N THR A 69 3.11 -14.24 2.11
CA THR A 69 3.66 -14.80 3.34
C THR A 69 3.15 -14.09 4.59
N TYR A 70 3.10 -12.78 4.58
CA TYR A 70 2.89 -11.97 5.80
C TYR A 70 1.52 -11.31 5.90
N ILE A 71 0.82 -11.08 4.78
CA ILE A 71 -0.49 -10.45 4.79
C ILE A 71 -1.57 -11.52 4.90
N CYS A 72 -2.30 -11.52 6.01
CA CYS A 72 -3.37 -12.49 6.26
C CYS A 72 -4.75 -12.05 5.75
N ALA A 73 -4.87 -10.80 5.29
CA ALA A 73 -6.13 -10.29 4.75
C ALA A 73 -6.55 -11.05 3.49
N THR A 74 -7.82 -11.44 3.45
CA THR A 74 -8.41 -12.20 2.34
C THR A 74 -9.55 -11.48 1.67
N LEU A 75 -9.85 -10.26 2.11
CA LEU A 75 -10.94 -9.44 1.62
C LEU A 75 -10.41 -8.31 0.75
N SER A 76 -11.33 -7.72 -0.04
CA SER A 76 -11.08 -6.54 -0.85
C SER A 76 -9.95 -6.75 -1.88
N GLU A 77 -9.23 -5.71 -2.23
CA GLU A 77 -8.07 -5.74 -3.13
C GLU A 77 -6.96 -6.63 -2.59
N TYR A 78 -6.69 -6.57 -1.30
CA TYR A 78 -5.64 -7.35 -0.64
C TYR A 78 -5.81 -8.86 -0.87
N GLY A 79 -7.02 -9.36 -0.64
CA GLY A 79 -7.32 -10.77 -0.85
C GLY A 79 -7.40 -11.13 -2.32
N THR A 80 -7.88 -10.22 -3.18
CA THR A 80 -7.97 -10.47 -4.62
C THR A 80 -6.58 -10.61 -5.24
N GLY A 81 -5.67 -9.67 -4.96
CA GLY A 81 -4.28 -9.74 -5.44
C GLY A 81 -3.59 -11.02 -4.96
N LYS A 82 -3.69 -11.33 -3.66
CA LYS A 82 -3.13 -12.55 -3.08
C LYS A 82 -3.67 -13.84 -3.73
N ASN A 83 -4.98 -13.93 -3.92
CA ASN A 83 -5.59 -15.10 -4.54
C ASN A 83 -5.16 -15.27 -5.99
N ASN A 84 -5.07 -14.18 -6.74
CA ASN A 84 -4.58 -14.18 -8.11
C ASN A 84 -3.12 -14.65 -8.18
N PHE A 85 -2.26 -14.14 -7.31
CA PHE A 85 -0.87 -14.57 -7.23
C PHE A 85 -0.75 -16.06 -6.89
N ASN A 86 -1.54 -16.56 -5.94
CA ASN A 86 -1.60 -17.99 -5.60
C ASN A 86 -2.10 -18.88 -6.75
N MET A 87 -2.84 -18.31 -7.70
CA MET A 87 -3.23 -19.00 -8.93
C MET A 87 -2.15 -18.92 -10.04
N GLY A 88 -0.98 -18.37 -9.75
CA GLY A 88 0.12 -18.21 -10.70
C GLY A 88 -0.01 -16.98 -11.60
N ILE A 89 -0.83 -16.01 -11.23
CA ILE A 89 -0.96 -14.73 -11.96
C ILE A 89 0.01 -13.74 -11.35
N GLU A 90 1.04 -13.40 -12.10
CA GLU A 90 2.10 -12.50 -11.66
C GLU A 90 1.69 -11.02 -11.68
N PRO A 91 2.33 -10.18 -10.83
CA PRO A 91 2.21 -8.73 -10.97
C PRO A 91 2.65 -8.24 -12.37
N PRO A 92 2.02 -7.24 -12.95
CA PRO A 92 0.94 -6.42 -12.39
C PRO A 92 -0.47 -6.99 -12.62
N LEU A 93 -0.59 -8.18 -13.24
CA LEU A 93 -1.90 -8.76 -13.56
C LEU A 93 -2.65 -9.27 -12.33
N CYS A 94 -1.95 -9.70 -11.28
CA CYS A 94 -2.59 -10.18 -10.06
C CYS A 94 -3.39 -9.06 -9.38
N GLY A 95 -2.90 -7.84 -9.35
CA GLY A 95 -3.61 -6.69 -8.82
C GLY A 95 -4.80 -6.24 -9.68
N ARG A 96 -4.76 -6.53 -10.98
CA ARG A 96 -5.77 -6.08 -11.95
C ARG A 96 -6.91 -7.06 -12.15
N MET A 97 -6.60 -8.36 -12.25
CA MET A 97 -7.55 -9.37 -12.74
C MET A 97 -8.72 -9.58 -11.77
N ARG A 98 -9.95 -9.33 -12.27
CA ARG A 98 -11.20 -9.50 -11.51
C ARG A 98 -11.17 -8.82 -10.14
N ASN A 99 -10.48 -7.71 -10.03
CA ASN A 99 -10.35 -6.93 -8.81
C ASN A 99 -11.27 -5.70 -8.86
N PRO A 100 -12.46 -5.77 -8.24
CA PRO A 100 -13.40 -4.64 -8.24
C PRO A 100 -12.90 -3.46 -7.39
N ASN A 101 -11.94 -3.69 -6.50
CA ASN A 101 -11.38 -2.69 -5.59
C ASN A 101 -9.95 -2.25 -6.00
N LYS A 102 -9.54 -2.51 -7.24
CA LYS A 102 -8.21 -2.15 -7.75
C LYS A 102 -7.85 -0.67 -7.67
N ASP A 103 -8.87 0.19 -7.58
CA ASP A 103 -8.73 1.65 -7.50
C ASP A 103 -8.89 2.17 -6.05
N SER A 104 -8.92 1.28 -5.04
CA SER A 104 -9.07 1.66 -3.64
C SER A 104 -7.82 2.32 -3.07
N ASN A 105 -7.90 2.72 -1.80
CA ASN A 105 -6.83 3.47 -1.14
C ASN A 105 -5.71 2.61 -0.54
N GLY A 106 -5.84 1.30 -0.53
CA GLY A 106 -4.94 0.40 0.19
C GLY A 106 -3.47 0.47 -0.24
N ALA A 107 -3.17 0.92 -1.45
CA ALA A 107 -1.79 1.07 -1.90
C ALA A 107 -1.16 2.41 -1.48
N TRP A 108 -1.89 3.52 -1.59
CA TRP A 108 -1.30 4.83 -1.30
C TRP A 108 -1.20 5.13 0.20
N ILE A 109 -2.00 4.48 1.06
CA ILE A 109 -1.87 4.61 2.51
C ILE A 109 -0.60 3.96 3.10
N ARG A 110 0.19 3.29 2.28
CA ARG A 110 1.44 2.63 2.66
C ARG A 110 2.65 3.08 1.82
N SER A 111 2.48 4.15 1.04
CA SER A 111 3.52 4.63 0.11
C SER A 111 4.68 5.36 0.78
N GLU A 112 4.50 5.85 2.01
CA GLU A 112 5.49 6.62 2.77
C GLU A 112 6.79 5.86 3.00
N ILE A 113 6.73 4.52 3.15
CA ILE A 113 7.95 3.72 3.31
C ILE A 113 8.88 3.85 2.10
N TRP A 114 8.31 3.87 0.89
CA TRP A 114 9.09 4.03 -0.34
C TRP A 114 9.64 5.44 -0.49
N ALA A 115 8.86 6.44 -0.10
CA ALA A 115 9.31 7.82 -0.06
C ALA A 115 10.48 8.02 0.91
N CYS A 116 10.40 7.43 2.10
CA CYS A 116 11.44 7.50 3.12
C CYS A 116 12.70 6.71 2.72
N ALA A 117 12.53 5.50 2.18
CA ALA A 117 13.65 4.69 1.71
C ALA A 117 14.39 5.31 0.51
N CYS A 118 13.67 6.12 -0.27
CA CYS A 118 14.17 6.82 -1.46
C CYS A 118 14.13 8.34 -1.28
N ALA A 119 14.45 8.84 -0.07
CA ALA A 119 14.40 10.26 0.25
C ALA A 119 15.21 11.10 -0.73
N GLY A 120 14.57 12.08 -1.39
CA GLY A 120 15.21 12.95 -2.38
C GLY A 120 15.45 12.29 -3.74
N ASN A 121 14.95 11.09 -3.98
CA ASN A 121 15.00 10.40 -5.27
C ASN A 121 13.61 9.97 -5.74
N PRO A 122 12.78 10.90 -6.25
CA PRO A 122 11.41 10.61 -6.67
C PRO A 122 11.29 9.51 -7.73
N GLN A 123 12.28 9.40 -8.63
CA GLN A 123 12.29 8.35 -9.65
C GLN A 123 12.35 6.94 -9.04
N LEU A 124 13.18 6.76 -8.04
CA LEU A 124 13.32 5.48 -7.36
C LEU A 124 12.11 5.19 -6.48
N ALA A 125 11.58 6.21 -5.79
CA ALA A 125 10.33 6.11 -5.02
C ALA A 125 9.15 5.68 -5.91
N ALA A 126 9.01 6.28 -7.10
CA ALA A 126 8.01 5.89 -8.09
C ALA A 126 8.13 4.42 -8.49
N THR A 127 9.35 3.95 -8.72
CA THR A 127 9.61 2.57 -9.13
C THR A 127 9.17 1.56 -8.06
N TYR A 128 9.56 1.78 -6.81
CA TYR A 128 9.19 0.87 -5.73
C TYR A 128 7.72 0.97 -5.36
N ALA A 129 7.12 2.16 -5.38
CA ALA A 129 5.69 2.32 -5.19
C ALA A 129 4.87 1.62 -6.28
N TYR A 130 5.35 1.62 -7.53
CA TYR A 130 4.75 0.84 -8.61
C TYR A 130 4.87 -0.67 -8.35
N PHE A 131 6.04 -1.16 -7.95
CA PHE A 131 6.23 -2.58 -7.64
C PHE A 131 5.30 -3.05 -6.53
N ASP A 132 5.19 -2.29 -5.46
CA ASP A 132 4.29 -2.55 -4.35
C ASP A 132 2.82 -2.54 -4.79
N SER A 133 2.36 -1.40 -5.30
CA SER A 133 0.94 -1.20 -5.60
C SER A 133 0.41 -2.15 -6.66
N SER A 134 1.24 -2.59 -7.60
CA SER A 134 0.85 -3.51 -8.66
C SER A 134 0.55 -4.94 -8.20
N VAL A 135 0.86 -5.27 -6.94
CA VAL A 135 0.56 -6.58 -6.35
C VAL A 135 -0.95 -6.76 -6.13
N ASP A 136 -1.63 -5.73 -5.71
CA ASP A 136 -3.03 -5.80 -5.29
C ASP A 136 -3.93 -4.69 -5.87
N HIS A 137 -3.35 -3.72 -6.60
CA HIS A 137 -4.06 -2.62 -7.26
C HIS A 137 -3.74 -2.54 -8.75
N ALA A 138 -4.48 -1.66 -9.46
CA ALA A 138 -4.23 -1.31 -10.85
C ALA A 138 -4.75 0.11 -11.12
N ASP A 139 -4.40 0.65 -12.30
CA ASP A 139 -4.90 1.93 -12.80
C ASP A 139 -4.81 3.05 -11.74
N GLU A 140 -5.91 3.67 -11.34
CA GLU A 140 -5.95 4.81 -10.42
C GLU A 140 -5.35 4.50 -9.04
N GLY A 141 -5.51 3.28 -8.53
CA GLY A 141 -4.90 2.89 -7.25
C GLY A 141 -3.37 2.88 -7.31
N VAL A 142 -2.82 2.40 -8.42
CA VAL A 142 -1.36 2.43 -8.67
C VAL A 142 -0.88 3.87 -8.90
N TYR A 143 -1.62 4.67 -9.68
CA TYR A 143 -1.24 6.06 -9.94
C TYR A 143 -1.23 6.89 -8.66
N ALA A 144 -2.21 6.68 -7.77
CA ALA A 144 -2.24 7.35 -6.48
C ALA A 144 -1.05 7.00 -5.59
N ALA A 145 -0.68 5.72 -5.51
CA ALA A 145 0.48 5.28 -4.73
C ALA A 145 1.79 5.88 -5.27
N VAL A 146 1.98 5.85 -6.59
CA VAL A 146 3.14 6.46 -7.26
C VAL A 146 3.18 7.97 -7.01
N PHE A 147 2.05 8.67 -7.19
CA PHE A 147 1.95 10.11 -6.95
C PHE A 147 2.35 10.46 -5.52
N CYS A 148 1.79 9.78 -4.51
CA CYS A 148 2.10 10.02 -3.10
C CYS A 148 3.58 9.79 -2.80
N ALA A 149 4.14 8.63 -3.15
CA ALA A 149 5.54 8.32 -2.92
C ALA A 149 6.49 9.34 -3.58
N VAL A 150 6.15 9.80 -4.78
CA VAL A 150 6.95 10.82 -5.51
C VAL A 150 6.95 12.15 -4.81
N ILE A 151 5.78 12.70 -4.45
CA ILE A 151 5.71 14.01 -3.79
C ILE A 151 6.37 13.99 -2.41
N GLU A 152 6.20 12.93 -1.66
CA GLU A 152 6.80 12.75 -0.34
C GLU A 152 8.33 12.63 -0.44
N SER A 153 8.85 11.84 -1.40
CA SER A 153 10.29 11.76 -1.67
C SER A 153 10.86 13.10 -2.12
N ALA A 154 10.15 13.85 -2.98
CA ALA A 154 10.56 15.17 -3.43
C ALA A 154 10.55 16.22 -2.31
N ALA A 155 9.69 16.06 -1.30
CA ALA A 155 9.57 16.99 -0.18
C ALA A 155 10.85 17.09 0.68
N PHE A 156 11.79 16.16 0.53
CA PHE A 156 13.10 16.26 1.17
C PHE A 156 13.98 17.38 0.59
N PHE A 157 13.72 17.84 -0.65
CA PHE A 157 14.48 18.93 -1.28
C PHE A 157 13.61 20.10 -1.76
N GLU A 158 12.32 19.88 -2.08
CA GLU A 158 11.38 20.94 -2.50
C GLU A 158 10.42 21.27 -1.36
N LYS A 159 10.06 22.55 -1.21
CA LYS A 159 9.17 23.02 -0.15
C LYS A 159 7.91 23.71 -0.69
N ASP A 160 7.89 24.01 -1.96
CA ASP A 160 6.73 24.59 -2.63
C ASP A 160 5.74 23.46 -2.97
N ILE A 161 4.59 23.46 -2.31
CA ILE A 161 3.55 22.46 -2.51
C ILE A 161 3.08 22.40 -3.96
N ARG A 162 2.99 23.52 -4.67
CA ARG A 162 2.57 23.54 -6.06
C ARG A 162 3.59 22.83 -6.96
N LYS A 163 4.87 23.05 -6.71
CA LYS A 163 5.92 22.33 -7.44
C LYS A 163 5.94 20.85 -7.11
N LEU A 164 5.71 20.47 -5.84
CA LEU A 164 5.58 19.07 -5.44
C LEU A 164 4.45 18.38 -6.21
N ILE A 165 3.29 19.03 -6.33
CA ILE A 165 2.16 18.52 -7.11
C ILE A 165 2.55 18.32 -8.57
N GLU A 166 3.19 19.31 -9.20
CA GLU A 166 3.64 19.20 -10.60
C GLU A 166 4.70 18.08 -10.78
N ILE A 167 5.61 17.92 -9.82
CA ILE A 167 6.53 16.78 -9.80
C ILE A 167 5.75 15.47 -9.74
N GLY A 168 4.82 15.31 -8.82
CA GLY A 168 4.00 14.11 -8.70
C GLY A 168 3.24 13.78 -9.97
N LYS A 169 2.59 14.79 -10.58
CA LYS A 169 1.84 14.65 -11.85
C LYS A 169 2.71 14.19 -13.01
N SER A 170 3.99 14.54 -13.02
CA SER A 170 4.90 14.14 -14.11
C SER A 170 5.24 12.64 -14.11
N TYR A 171 4.87 11.88 -13.08
CA TYR A 171 5.14 10.44 -12.95
C TYR A 171 3.92 9.55 -13.21
N ILE A 172 2.76 10.15 -13.45
CA ILE A 172 1.50 9.43 -13.68
C ILE A 172 0.88 9.86 -15.02
N PRO A 173 -0.05 9.06 -15.61
CA PRO A 173 -0.68 9.40 -16.87
C PRO A 173 -1.44 10.74 -16.82
N GLU A 174 -1.34 11.52 -17.87
CA GLU A 174 -1.99 12.84 -17.96
C GLU A 174 -3.52 12.76 -17.99
N ASP A 175 -4.08 11.64 -18.41
CA ASP A 175 -5.51 11.38 -18.53
C ASP A 175 -6.11 10.63 -17.32
N CYS A 176 -5.32 10.44 -16.24
CA CYS A 176 -5.83 9.84 -15.01
C CYS A 176 -6.66 10.85 -14.18
N LYS A 177 -7.51 10.34 -13.28
CA LYS A 177 -8.41 11.15 -12.45
C LYS A 177 -7.69 12.10 -11.48
N ILE A 178 -6.44 11.81 -11.14
CA ILE A 178 -5.64 12.66 -10.24
C ILE A 178 -5.19 13.94 -10.95
N VAL A 179 -5.00 13.90 -12.27
CA VAL A 179 -4.52 15.04 -13.07
C VAL A 179 -5.71 15.88 -13.60
N CYS A 180 -6.84 15.24 -13.91
CA CYS A 180 -8.06 15.89 -14.36
C CYS A 180 -8.81 16.51 -13.19
#